data_54603bc6d756374c1aec9dd0e42626e2
#
_entry.id   54603bc6d756374c1aec9dd0e42626e2
#
_cell.length_a   1.000
_cell.length_b   1.000
_cell.length_c   1.000
_cell.angle_alpha   90.00
_cell.angle_beta   90.00
_cell.angle_gamma   90.00
#
_symmetry.space_group_name_H-M   'P 1'
#
loop_
_entity.id
_entity.type
_entity.pdbx_description
1 polymer ?
#
loop_
_entity_poly.entity_id
_entity_poly.type
_entity_poly.pdbx_seq_one_letter_code
_entity_poly.pdbx_strand_id
1 'polypeptide(L)'
;MTKNIRSANLTRTRLIEAASQVFASLGVQGATTREIARVAGVNEVTLFRHFSSKEQLLKAVIENALALQIEALGHPETWTQNLYIDLRGYAQMYNTMLELQEDLIRTFIGEAKRHPEAAKQVIQEAAQPLNEKLVAYLKSCQKCGTVRTDIDPAPAVDMFLGMLLAGMLCRNAKLKHNSYSCEQYIDTCVDIFVRGISPSSVPIISANGKYEADCY
;
A
#
# COMPACT_ATOMS: atom_id res chain seq x y z
N MET A 1 35.64 -11.94 1.33
CA MET A 1 34.29 -12.00 1.94
C MET A 1 33.21 -11.29 1.11
N THR A 2 33.46 -10.17 0.44
CA THR A 2 32.49 -9.37 -0.34
C THR A 2 31.82 -10.09 -1.53
N LYS A 3 32.50 -11.02 -2.20
CA LYS A 3 31.97 -11.74 -3.39
C LYS A 3 30.83 -12.72 -3.04
N ASN A 4 30.89 -13.35 -1.85
CA ASN A 4 29.87 -14.31 -1.39
C ASN A 4 28.57 -13.59 -0.94
N ILE A 5 28.68 -12.42 -0.32
CA ILE A 5 27.51 -11.62 0.11
C ILE A 5 26.75 -11.07 -1.11
N ARG A 6 27.46 -10.61 -2.13
CA ARG A 6 26.86 -10.12 -3.38
C ARG A 6 26.10 -11.23 -4.15
N SER A 7 26.67 -12.45 -4.20
CA SER A 7 26.02 -13.61 -4.81
C SER A 7 24.78 -14.06 -4.04
N ALA A 8 24.82 -14.03 -2.70
CA ALA A 8 23.67 -14.38 -1.86
C ALA A 8 22.53 -13.38 -2.01
N ASN A 9 22.82 -12.07 -2.05
CA ASN A 9 21.83 -11.03 -2.27
C ASN A 9 21.16 -11.15 -3.64
N LEU A 10 21.95 -11.41 -4.70
CA LEU A 10 21.40 -11.62 -6.04
C LEU A 10 20.46 -12.83 -6.10
N THR A 11 20.83 -13.92 -5.44
CA THR A 11 19.97 -15.12 -5.35
C THR A 11 18.68 -14.83 -4.59
N ARG A 12 18.76 -14.06 -3.50
CA ARG A 12 17.57 -13.65 -2.72
C ARG A 12 16.61 -12.81 -3.56
N THR A 13 17.12 -11.83 -4.31
CA THR A 13 16.31 -10.98 -5.22
C THR A 13 15.62 -11.85 -6.29
N ARG A 14 16.35 -12.73 -6.97
CA ARG A 14 15.78 -13.65 -7.97
C ARG A 14 14.67 -14.54 -7.39
N LEU A 15 14.82 -15.01 -6.15
CA LEU A 15 13.79 -15.79 -5.47
C LEU A 15 12.52 -14.97 -5.18
N ILE A 16 12.67 -13.70 -4.79
CA ILE A 16 11.54 -12.79 -4.56
C ILE A 16 10.80 -12.50 -5.87
N GLU A 17 11.53 -12.19 -6.95
CA GLU A 17 10.95 -11.93 -8.27
C GLU A 17 10.20 -13.15 -8.82
N ALA A 18 10.83 -14.34 -8.75
CA ALA A 18 10.21 -15.60 -9.16
C ALA A 18 8.95 -15.91 -8.32
N ALA A 19 9.02 -15.70 -7.01
CA ALA A 19 7.89 -15.91 -6.12
C ALA A 19 6.74 -14.96 -6.43
N SER A 20 7.02 -13.68 -6.71
CA SER A 20 6.01 -12.70 -7.13
C SER A 20 5.26 -13.19 -8.37
N GLN A 21 5.97 -13.65 -9.40
CA GLN A 21 5.37 -14.18 -10.64
C GLN A 21 4.54 -15.43 -10.38
N VAL A 22 5.05 -16.38 -9.60
CA VAL A 22 4.34 -17.65 -9.32
C VAL A 22 3.14 -17.42 -8.43
N PHE A 23 3.23 -16.56 -7.40
CA PHE A 23 2.09 -16.18 -6.57
C PHE A 23 0.99 -15.46 -7.38
N ALA A 24 1.37 -14.55 -8.26
CA ALA A 24 0.43 -13.84 -9.13
C ALA A 24 -0.31 -14.79 -10.07
N SER A 25 0.37 -15.81 -10.62
CA SER A 25 -0.21 -16.72 -11.62
C SER A 25 -0.98 -17.91 -11.05
N LEU A 26 -0.53 -18.48 -9.93
CA LEU A 26 -1.07 -19.72 -9.36
C LEU A 26 -1.81 -19.50 -8.03
N GLY A 27 -1.81 -18.29 -7.51
CA GLY A 27 -2.25 -18.01 -6.15
C GLY A 27 -1.22 -18.46 -5.10
N VAL A 28 -1.35 -17.95 -3.88
CA VAL A 28 -0.43 -18.33 -2.78
C VAL A 28 -0.55 -19.83 -2.47
N GLN A 29 -1.76 -20.40 -2.49
CA GLN A 29 -1.95 -21.82 -2.19
C GLN A 29 -1.45 -22.73 -3.31
N GLY A 30 -1.70 -22.40 -4.57
CA GLY A 30 -1.26 -23.17 -5.74
C GLY A 30 0.25 -23.11 -5.99
N ALA A 31 0.92 -22.05 -5.52
CA ALA A 31 2.35 -21.87 -5.64
C ALA A 31 3.11 -22.86 -4.75
N THR A 32 4.01 -23.66 -5.33
CA THR A 32 4.91 -24.54 -4.58
C THR A 32 6.32 -23.97 -4.51
N THR A 33 7.03 -24.20 -3.41
CA THR A 33 8.44 -23.80 -3.25
C THR A 33 9.33 -24.40 -4.33
N ARG A 34 8.99 -25.60 -4.80
CA ARG A 34 9.66 -26.27 -5.92
C ARG A 34 9.50 -25.50 -7.24
N GLU A 35 8.29 -25.03 -7.55
CA GLU A 35 8.04 -24.24 -8.77
C GLU A 35 8.73 -22.87 -8.69
N ILE A 36 8.67 -22.21 -7.56
CA ILE A 36 9.37 -20.94 -7.33
C ILE A 36 10.88 -21.11 -7.51
N ALA A 37 11.48 -22.15 -6.94
CA ALA A 37 12.89 -22.45 -7.09
C ALA A 37 13.25 -22.72 -8.56
N ARG A 38 12.40 -23.46 -9.30
CA ARG A 38 12.55 -23.72 -10.73
C ARG A 38 12.57 -22.42 -11.55
N VAL A 39 11.61 -21.53 -11.32
CA VAL A 39 11.50 -20.23 -12.00
C VAL A 39 12.70 -19.34 -11.66
N ALA A 40 13.15 -19.35 -10.39
CA ALA A 40 14.33 -18.61 -9.95
C ALA A 40 15.66 -19.19 -10.50
N GLY A 41 15.64 -20.38 -11.12
CA GLY A 41 16.84 -21.07 -11.62
C GLY A 41 17.78 -21.53 -10.49
N VAL A 42 17.20 -21.98 -9.37
CA VAL A 42 17.94 -22.55 -8.23
C VAL A 42 17.30 -23.87 -7.79
N ASN A 43 17.96 -24.63 -6.92
CA ASN A 43 17.31 -25.78 -6.29
C ASN A 43 16.52 -25.35 -5.05
N GLU A 44 15.55 -26.17 -4.64
CA GLU A 44 14.66 -25.90 -3.51
C GLU A 44 15.42 -25.78 -2.17
N VAL A 45 16.53 -26.50 -2.00
CA VAL A 45 17.40 -26.36 -0.83
C VAL A 45 17.99 -24.94 -0.73
N THR A 46 18.32 -24.34 -1.87
CA THR A 46 18.79 -22.95 -1.91
C THR A 46 17.69 -21.97 -1.49
N LEU A 47 16.44 -22.22 -1.90
CA LEU A 47 15.29 -21.42 -1.45
C LEU A 47 15.15 -21.49 0.07
N PHE A 48 15.14 -22.69 0.66
CA PHE A 48 14.99 -22.86 2.10
C PHE A 48 16.16 -22.30 2.90
N ARG A 49 17.33 -22.13 2.30
CA ARG A 49 18.46 -21.44 2.94
C ARG A 49 18.25 -19.93 3.05
N HIS A 50 17.45 -19.33 2.15
CA HIS A 50 17.13 -17.90 2.16
C HIS A 50 15.82 -17.58 2.88
N PHE A 51 14.85 -18.48 2.80
CA PHE A 51 13.52 -18.31 3.36
C PHE A 51 13.07 -19.60 4.04
N SER A 52 12.89 -19.58 5.34
CA SER A 52 12.58 -20.77 6.13
C SER A 52 11.19 -21.35 5.84
N SER A 53 10.29 -20.54 5.23
CA SER A 53 8.94 -20.98 4.85
C SER A 53 8.41 -20.18 3.64
N LYS A 54 7.31 -20.69 3.07
CA LYS A 54 6.59 -20.01 1.97
C LYS A 54 5.96 -18.68 2.45
N GLU A 55 5.53 -18.63 3.71
CA GLU A 55 4.98 -17.42 4.33
C GLU A 55 6.04 -16.32 4.46
N GLN A 56 7.26 -16.67 4.86
CA GLN A 56 8.37 -15.71 4.91
C GLN A 56 8.77 -15.22 3.51
N LEU A 57 8.69 -16.08 2.51
CA LEU A 57 8.93 -15.68 1.13
C LEU A 57 7.81 -14.75 0.63
N LEU A 58 6.55 -15.04 0.93
CA LEU A 58 5.41 -14.17 0.61
C LEU A 58 5.55 -12.79 1.27
N LYS A 59 5.92 -12.76 2.56
CA LYS A 59 6.22 -11.51 3.26
C LYS A 59 7.29 -10.70 2.53
N ALA A 60 8.41 -11.32 2.16
CA ALA A 60 9.48 -10.64 1.44
C ALA A 60 9.04 -10.12 0.05
N VAL A 61 8.15 -10.82 -0.65
CA VAL A 61 7.54 -10.36 -1.91
C VAL A 61 6.72 -9.10 -1.67
N ILE A 62 5.91 -9.06 -0.62
CA ILE A 62 5.07 -7.90 -0.31
C ILE A 62 5.93 -6.71 0.16
N GLU A 63 6.92 -6.94 1.02
CA GLU A 63 7.88 -5.91 1.43
C GLU A 63 8.60 -5.31 0.21
N ASN A 64 9.00 -6.15 -0.76
CA ASN A 64 9.62 -5.68 -1.99
C ASN A 64 8.65 -4.86 -2.86
N ALA A 65 7.39 -5.26 -2.92
CA ALA A 65 6.34 -4.52 -3.63
C ALA A 65 6.08 -3.14 -3.01
N LEU A 66 6.23 -3.02 -1.69
CA LEU A 66 6.04 -1.79 -0.94
C LEU A 66 7.31 -0.93 -0.82
N ALA A 67 8.44 -1.35 -1.41
CA ALA A 67 9.74 -0.71 -1.21
C ALA A 67 9.74 0.80 -1.56
N LEU A 68 9.05 1.20 -2.63
CA LEU A 68 8.94 2.61 -3.02
C LEU A 68 8.21 3.46 -1.97
N GLN A 69 7.18 2.88 -1.33
CA GLN A 69 6.45 3.55 -0.25
C GLN A 69 7.30 3.67 1.02
N ILE A 70 8.07 2.60 1.33
CA ILE A 70 9.00 2.60 2.45
C ILE A 70 10.02 3.72 2.29
N GLU A 71 10.58 3.87 1.09
CA GLU A 71 11.55 4.91 0.77
C GLU A 71 10.93 6.30 0.94
N ALA A 72 9.80 6.58 0.29
CA ALA A 72 9.16 7.90 0.36
C ALA A 72 8.73 8.30 1.77
N LEU A 73 8.15 7.36 2.55
CA LEU A 73 7.76 7.62 3.93
C LEU A 73 8.94 7.59 4.92
N GLY A 74 10.09 7.06 4.49
CA GLY A 74 11.32 7.05 5.28
C GLY A 74 12.00 8.41 5.38
N HIS A 75 11.65 9.35 4.50
CA HIS A 75 12.25 10.67 4.37
C HIS A 75 11.26 11.80 4.65
N PRO A 76 10.79 11.97 5.92
CA PRO A 76 9.84 13.03 6.26
C PRO A 76 10.35 14.45 5.97
N GLU A 77 11.67 14.64 5.85
CA GLU A 77 12.30 15.87 5.44
C GLU A 77 12.01 16.25 3.98
N THR A 78 11.58 15.32 3.14
CA THR A 78 11.18 15.59 1.74
C THR A 78 9.75 16.09 1.62
N TRP A 79 8.98 16.04 2.70
CA TRP A 79 7.61 16.52 2.73
C TRP A 79 7.62 18.05 2.84
N THR A 80 6.84 18.67 1.94
CA THR A 80 6.83 20.13 1.76
C THR A 80 6.04 20.88 2.84
N GLN A 81 5.31 20.15 3.70
CA GLN A 81 4.30 20.64 4.62
C GLN A 81 3.08 21.28 3.92
N ASN A 82 3.02 21.15 2.60
CA ASN A 82 1.82 21.43 1.83
C ASN A 82 1.02 20.14 1.68
N LEU A 83 -0.08 20.02 2.43
CA LEU A 83 -0.88 18.80 2.51
C LEU A 83 -1.30 18.26 1.13
N TYR A 84 -1.69 19.15 0.21
CA TYR A 84 -2.10 18.74 -1.14
C TYR A 84 -0.92 18.20 -1.96
N ILE A 85 0.20 18.90 -1.97
CA ILE A 85 1.40 18.49 -2.73
C ILE A 85 1.91 17.15 -2.20
N ASP A 86 2.00 17.01 -0.89
CA ASP A 86 2.52 15.83 -0.24
C ASP A 86 1.64 14.61 -0.48
N LEU A 87 0.32 14.74 -0.29
CA LEU A 87 -0.63 13.64 -0.54
C LEU A 87 -0.76 13.31 -2.01
N ARG A 88 -0.62 14.28 -2.93
CA ARG A 88 -0.60 14.02 -4.37
C ARG A 88 0.62 13.21 -4.77
N GLY A 89 1.80 13.59 -4.32
CA GLY A 89 3.04 12.84 -4.55
C GLY A 89 2.95 11.41 -4.02
N TYR A 90 2.44 11.26 -2.79
CA TYR A 90 2.20 9.94 -2.20
C TYR A 90 1.20 9.10 -3.02
N ALA A 91 0.08 9.70 -3.44
CA ALA A 91 -0.95 9.00 -4.22
C ALA A 91 -0.44 8.52 -5.58
N GLN A 92 0.38 9.33 -6.26
CA GLN A 92 1.00 8.95 -7.53
C GLN A 92 1.94 7.74 -7.36
N MET A 93 2.80 7.79 -6.34
CA MET A 93 3.70 6.69 -6.00
C MET A 93 2.94 5.42 -5.61
N TYR A 94 1.91 5.55 -4.77
CA TYR A 94 1.05 4.44 -4.37
C TYR A 94 0.33 3.81 -5.56
N ASN A 95 -0.24 4.64 -6.44
CA ASN A 95 -0.88 4.14 -7.67
C ASN A 95 0.11 3.42 -8.58
N THR A 96 1.33 3.94 -8.75
CA THR A 96 2.37 3.26 -9.54
C THR A 96 2.68 1.87 -8.98
N MET A 97 2.79 1.75 -7.66
CA MET A 97 2.97 0.45 -7.00
C MET A 97 1.77 -0.47 -7.25
N LEU A 98 0.54 0.03 -7.10
CA LEU A 98 -0.67 -0.76 -7.34
C LEU A 98 -0.72 -1.31 -8.77
N GLU A 99 -0.36 -0.50 -9.76
CA GLU A 99 -0.33 -0.89 -11.18
C GLU A 99 0.75 -1.95 -11.46
N LEU A 100 1.95 -1.77 -10.89
CA LEU A 100 3.06 -2.72 -11.05
C LEU A 100 2.80 -4.06 -10.36
N GLN A 101 1.98 -4.08 -9.32
CA GLN A 101 1.71 -5.27 -8.50
C GLN A 101 0.26 -5.76 -8.62
N GLU A 102 -0.45 -5.35 -9.66
CA GLU A 102 -1.89 -5.63 -9.80
C GLU A 102 -2.24 -7.11 -9.66
N ASP A 103 -1.54 -7.99 -10.36
CA ASP A 103 -1.82 -9.43 -10.36
C ASP A 103 -1.62 -10.04 -8.97
N LEU A 104 -0.56 -9.62 -8.27
CA LEU A 104 -0.31 -10.04 -6.89
C LEU A 104 -1.40 -9.54 -5.94
N ILE A 105 -1.82 -8.26 -6.09
CA ILE A 105 -2.86 -7.65 -5.26
C ILE A 105 -4.21 -8.37 -5.48
N ARG A 106 -4.59 -8.61 -6.72
CA ARG A 106 -5.84 -9.33 -7.05
C ARG A 106 -5.85 -10.74 -6.46
N THR A 107 -4.75 -11.44 -6.61
CA THR A 107 -4.57 -12.77 -6.04
C THR A 107 -4.68 -12.73 -4.52
N PHE A 108 -4.00 -11.78 -3.87
CA PHE A 108 -4.03 -11.63 -2.42
C PHE A 108 -5.44 -11.30 -1.90
N ILE A 109 -6.16 -10.37 -2.54
CA ILE A 109 -7.54 -10.03 -2.17
C ILE A 109 -8.45 -11.26 -2.33
N GLY A 110 -8.30 -12.02 -3.42
CA GLY A 110 -9.08 -13.25 -3.66
C GLY A 110 -8.82 -14.33 -2.60
N GLU A 111 -7.59 -14.46 -2.13
CA GLU A 111 -7.19 -15.45 -1.12
C GLU A 111 -7.47 -15.01 0.31
N ALA A 112 -7.46 -13.70 0.59
CA ALA A 112 -7.72 -13.17 1.93
C ALA A 112 -9.06 -13.64 2.51
N LYS A 113 -10.07 -13.80 1.65
CA LYS A 113 -11.38 -14.36 2.06
C LYS A 113 -11.31 -15.85 2.43
N ARG A 114 -10.40 -16.60 1.81
CA ARG A 114 -10.26 -18.06 2.04
C ARG A 114 -9.30 -18.35 3.22
N HIS A 115 -8.31 -17.47 3.43
CA HIS A 115 -7.26 -17.62 4.43
C HIS A 115 -7.08 -16.33 5.24
N PRO A 116 -8.12 -15.93 6.03
CA PRO A 116 -8.15 -14.61 6.68
C PRO A 116 -6.99 -14.40 7.68
N GLU A 117 -6.59 -15.44 8.40
CA GLU A 117 -5.50 -15.31 9.37
C GLU A 117 -4.14 -15.08 8.70
N ALA A 118 -3.85 -15.79 7.62
CA ALA A 118 -2.61 -15.59 6.86
C ALA A 118 -2.59 -14.20 6.20
N ALA A 119 -3.71 -13.75 5.65
CA ALA A 119 -3.83 -12.42 5.06
C ALA A 119 -3.67 -11.32 6.13
N LYS A 120 -4.28 -11.50 7.30
CA LYS A 120 -4.15 -10.58 8.43
C LYS A 120 -2.70 -10.44 8.87
N GLN A 121 -1.98 -11.55 9.04
CA GLN A 121 -0.57 -11.54 9.42
C GLN A 121 0.28 -10.76 8.41
N VAL A 122 0.09 -11.00 7.12
CA VAL A 122 0.82 -10.31 6.05
C VAL A 122 0.53 -8.81 6.06
N ILE A 123 -0.74 -8.40 6.19
CA ILE A 123 -1.11 -6.98 6.27
C ILE A 123 -0.47 -6.33 7.50
N GLN A 124 -0.56 -6.98 8.66
CA GLN A 124 -0.01 -6.46 9.91
C GLN A 124 1.52 -6.30 9.85
N GLU A 125 2.22 -7.24 9.24
CA GLU A 125 3.68 -7.22 9.22
C GLU A 125 4.27 -6.34 8.11
N ALA A 126 3.60 -6.20 6.97
CA ALA A 126 4.15 -5.51 5.81
C ALA A 126 3.48 -4.17 5.50
N ALA A 127 2.14 -4.10 5.46
CA ALA A 127 1.42 -2.91 5.03
C ALA A 127 1.09 -1.94 6.18
N GLN A 128 0.71 -2.47 7.34
CA GLN A 128 0.32 -1.63 8.49
C GLN A 128 1.41 -0.66 8.95
N PRO A 129 2.70 -1.02 9.03
CA PRO A 129 3.74 -0.07 9.43
C PRO A 129 3.86 1.15 8.50
N LEU A 130 3.51 1.00 7.22
CA LEU A 130 3.50 2.11 6.26
C LEU A 130 2.29 3.00 6.45
N ASN A 131 1.11 2.40 6.65
CA ASN A 131 -0.11 3.15 6.95
C ASN A 131 0.06 3.95 8.23
N GLU A 132 0.69 3.39 9.26
CA GLU A 132 1.00 4.08 10.52
C GLU A 132 1.90 5.31 10.32
N LYS A 133 2.85 5.28 9.39
CA LYS A 133 3.65 6.46 9.05
C LYS A 133 2.80 7.58 8.43
N LEU A 134 1.89 7.24 7.51
CA LEU A 134 0.98 8.22 6.93
C LEU A 134 0.00 8.77 7.98
N VAL A 135 -0.49 7.93 8.88
CA VAL A 135 -1.28 8.35 10.05
C VAL A 135 -0.49 9.32 10.94
N ALA A 136 0.79 9.02 11.20
CA ALA A 136 1.66 9.90 11.99
C ALA A 136 1.87 11.26 11.30
N TYR A 137 2.01 11.27 9.96
CA TYR A 137 2.07 12.51 9.19
C TYR A 137 0.80 13.35 9.37
N LEU A 138 -0.40 12.76 9.20
CA LEU A 138 -1.66 13.49 9.40
C LEU A 138 -1.82 13.99 10.85
N LYS A 139 -1.40 13.21 11.85
CA LYS A 139 -1.36 13.66 13.25
C LYS A 139 -0.44 14.86 13.45
N SER A 140 0.69 14.92 12.74
CA SER A 140 1.55 16.09 12.74
C SER A 140 0.86 17.30 12.11
N CYS A 141 0.15 17.11 11.00
CA CYS A 141 -0.65 18.15 10.35
C CYS A 141 -1.80 18.66 11.23
N GLN A 142 -2.41 17.80 12.05
CA GLN A 142 -3.40 18.22 13.07
C GLN A 142 -2.79 19.17 14.10
N LYS A 143 -1.57 18.86 14.57
CA LYS A 143 -0.85 19.72 15.52
C LYS A 143 -0.49 21.08 14.92
N CYS A 144 -0.21 21.12 13.62
CA CYS A 144 0.06 22.37 12.89
C CYS A 144 -1.21 23.10 12.42
N GLY A 145 -2.41 22.56 12.67
CA GLY A 145 -3.68 23.17 12.29
C GLY A 145 -4.01 23.06 10.79
N THR A 146 -3.27 22.27 9.99
CA THR A 146 -3.57 22.07 8.57
C THR A 146 -4.56 20.91 8.32
N VAL A 147 -4.76 20.06 9.32
CA VAL A 147 -5.78 18.99 9.34
C VAL A 147 -6.68 19.20 10.55
N ARG A 148 -7.99 19.06 10.36
CA ARG A 148 -9.00 19.22 11.43
C ARG A 148 -8.82 18.13 12.50
N THR A 149 -9.09 18.49 13.77
CA THR A 149 -8.82 17.62 14.93
C THR A 149 -9.99 16.71 15.31
N ASP A 150 -11.17 16.95 14.74
CA ASP A 150 -12.40 16.17 14.99
C ASP A 150 -12.51 14.88 14.17
N ILE A 151 -11.49 14.55 13.37
CA ILE A 151 -11.38 13.28 12.64
C ILE A 151 -10.27 12.40 13.22
N ASP A 152 -10.48 11.09 13.17
CA ASP A 152 -9.40 10.13 13.41
C ASP A 152 -8.59 9.94 12.12
N PRO A 153 -7.27 10.21 12.12
CA PRO A 153 -6.41 10.00 10.96
C PRO A 153 -6.32 8.55 10.47
N ALA A 154 -6.51 7.56 11.35
CA ALA A 154 -6.36 6.16 10.94
C ALA A 154 -7.43 5.73 9.92
N PRO A 155 -8.75 5.81 10.19
CA PRO A 155 -9.77 5.52 9.17
C PRO A 155 -9.72 6.48 7.97
N ALA A 156 -9.26 7.73 8.17
CA ALA A 156 -9.08 8.64 7.04
C ALA A 156 -8.02 8.15 6.06
N VAL A 157 -6.89 7.65 6.55
CA VAL A 157 -5.85 7.01 5.72
C VAL A 157 -6.39 5.78 5.01
N ASP A 158 -7.12 4.90 5.71
CA ASP A 158 -7.71 3.70 5.11
C ASP A 158 -8.68 4.07 3.98
N MET A 159 -9.51 5.09 4.16
CA MET A 159 -10.41 5.59 3.11
C MET A 159 -9.63 6.12 1.91
N PHE A 160 -8.57 6.90 2.12
CA PHE A 160 -7.74 7.46 1.05
C PHE A 160 -7.09 6.37 0.20
N LEU A 161 -6.42 5.42 0.85
CA LEU A 161 -5.79 4.28 0.18
C LEU A 161 -6.82 3.39 -0.51
N GLY A 162 -7.98 3.20 0.12
CA GLY A 162 -9.10 2.45 -0.44
C GLY A 162 -9.66 3.05 -1.72
N MET A 163 -9.79 4.38 -1.81
CA MET A 163 -10.20 5.06 -3.05
C MET A 163 -9.21 4.82 -4.19
N LEU A 164 -7.91 4.93 -3.93
CA LEU A 164 -6.86 4.71 -4.94
C LEU A 164 -6.85 3.25 -5.41
N LEU A 165 -6.92 2.30 -4.49
CA LEU A 165 -6.99 0.86 -4.78
C LEU A 165 -8.24 0.52 -5.61
N ALA A 166 -9.41 0.97 -5.18
CA ALA A 166 -10.67 0.73 -5.90
C ALA A 166 -10.63 1.33 -7.30
N GLY A 167 -10.06 2.52 -7.46
CA GLY A 167 -9.88 3.17 -8.75
C GLY A 167 -9.02 2.36 -9.71
N MET A 168 -7.88 1.85 -9.25
CA MET A 168 -7.01 0.97 -10.04
C MET A 168 -7.75 -0.31 -10.45
N LEU A 169 -8.37 -1.01 -9.50
CA LEU A 169 -9.08 -2.26 -9.76
C LEU A 169 -10.21 -2.08 -10.79
N CYS A 170 -10.97 -0.96 -10.71
CA CYS A 170 -12.07 -0.69 -11.64
C CYS A 170 -11.57 -0.30 -13.05
N ARG A 171 -10.48 0.48 -13.14
CA ARG A 171 -9.91 0.87 -14.45
C ARG A 171 -9.38 -0.35 -15.20
N ASN A 172 -8.58 -1.16 -14.54
CA ASN A 172 -7.88 -2.27 -15.19
C ASN A 172 -8.80 -3.46 -15.48
N ALA A 173 -9.87 -3.64 -14.71
CA ALA A 173 -10.91 -4.61 -15.03
C ALA A 173 -11.81 -4.18 -16.22
N LYS A 174 -11.63 -2.98 -16.78
CA LYS A 174 -12.44 -2.42 -17.86
C LYS A 174 -13.96 -2.46 -17.57
N LEU A 175 -14.31 -2.38 -16.30
CA LEU A 175 -15.71 -2.46 -15.83
C LEU A 175 -16.53 -1.22 -16.23
N LYS A 176 -15.86 -0.12 -16.56
CA LYS A 176 -16.49 1.13 -17.01
C LYS A 176 -15.70 1.71 -18.18
N HIS A 177 -16.41 2.34 -19.10
CA HIS A 177 -15.79 3.21 -20.10
C HIS A 177 -15.45 4.54 -19.41
N ASN A 178 -14.24 4.65 -18.89
CA ASN A 178 -13.82 5.86 -18.18
C ASN A 178 -13.47 6.95 -19.19
N SER A 179 -14.16 8.09 -19.10
CA SER A 179 -13.87 9.30 -19.89
C SER A 179 -12.74 10.15 -19.29
N TYR A 180 -12.09 9.68 -18.22
CA TYR A 180 -11.03 10.40 -17.50
C TYR A 180 -9.74 9.57 -17.41
N SER A 181 -8.61 10.25 -17.32
CA SER A 181 -7.30 9.63 -17.16
C SER A 181 -7.04 9.15 -15.71
N CYS A 182 -6.03 8.30 -15.54
CA CYS A 182 -5.55 7.89 -14.22
C CYS A 182 -5.14 9.11 -13.38
N GLU A 183 -4.44 10.06 -13.97
CA GLU A 183 -4.00 11.28 -13.30
C GLU A 183 -5.19 12.14 -12.84
N GLN A 184 -6.20 12.34 -13.68
CA GLN A 184 -7.43 13.02 -13.28
C GLN A 184 -8.14 12.32 -12.12
N TYR A 185 -8.13 11.00 -12.08
CA TYR A 185 -8.71 10.25 -10.96
C TYR A 185 -7.93 10.50 -9.66
N ILE A 186 -6.59 10.42 -9.71
CA ILE A 186 -5.72 10.65 -8.56
C ILE A 186 -5.92 12.08 -8.04
N ASP A 187 -5.87 13.08 -8.92
CA ASP A 187 -6.06 14.50 -8.55
C ASP A 187 -7.42 14.73 -7.89
N THR A 188 -8.47 14.09 -8.40
CA THR A 188 -9.82 14.16 -7.82
C THR A 188 -9.86 13.51 -6.44
N CYS A 189 -9.27 12.32 -6.27
CA CYS A 189 -9.17 11.66 -4.96
C CYS A 189 -8.46 12.54 -3.93
N VAL A 190 -7.33 13.14 -4.32
CA VAL A 190 -6.55 14.02 -3.45
C VAL A 190 -7.33 15.27 -3.10
N ASP A 191 -7.97 15.94 -4.09
CA ASP A 191 -8.75 17.15 -3.85
C ASP A 191 -9.91 16.90 -2.86
N ILE A 192 -10.69 15.85 -3.11
CA ILE A 192 -11.80 15.46 -2.22
C ILE A 192 -11.29 15.13 -0.82
N PHE A 193 -10.21 14.36 -0.73
CA PHE A 193 -9.66 13.95 0.56
C PHE A 193 -9.11 15.15 1.33
N VAL A 194 -8.29 15.98 0.71
CA VAL A 194 -7.69 17.16 1.34
C VAL A 194 -8.78 18.12 1.83
N ARG A 195 -9.79 18.42 1.00
CA ARG A 195 -10.94 19.25 1.42
C ARG A 195 -11.69 18.63 2.58
N GLY A 196 -11.85 17.31 2.59
CA GLY A 196 -12.55 16.59 3.67
C GLY A 196 -11.82 16.63 5.01
N ILE A 197 -10.49 16.69 5.00
CA ILE A 197 -9.67 16.69 6.23
C ILE A 197 -9.13 18.07 6.61
N SER A 198 -9.27 19.08 5.74
CA SER A 198 -8.87 20.46 6.06
C SER A 198 -9.84 21.09 7.05
N PRO A 199 -9.38 22.04 7.89
CA PRO A 199 -10.26 22.78 8.77
C PRO A 199 -11.35 23.48 7.96
N SER A 200 -12.62 23.26 8.33
CA SER A 200 -13.77 23.85 7.65
C SER A 200 -14.12 25.20 8.24
N SER A 201 -14.41 26.17 7.37
CA SER A 201 -15.15 27.37 7.74
C SER A 201 -16.69 27.13 7.79
N VAL A 202 -17.13 25.90 7.48
CA VAL A 202 -18.57 25.54 7.44
C VAL A 202 -18.88 24.53 8.55
N PRO A 203 -19.87 24.80 9.43
CA PRO A 203 -20.28 23.83 10.45
C PRO A 203 -20.78 22.53 9.81
N ILE A 204 -20.22 21.39 10.23
CA ILE A 204 -20.73 20.08 9.80
C ILE A 204 -21.97 19.79 10.64
N ILE A 205 -23.11 19.62 9.98
CA ILE A 205 -24.32 19.11 10.64
C ILE A 205 -24.06 17.64 10.95
N SER A 206 -23.87 17.30 12.23
CA SER A 206 -23.76 15.90 12.65
C SER A 206 -25.08 15.17 12.35
N ALA A 207 -25.00 13.87 12.02
CA ALA A 207 -26.18 13.05 11.73
C ALA A 207 -27.22 13.00 12.86
N ASN A 208 -26.92 13.53 14.04
CA ASN A 208 -27.80 13.60 15.22
C ASN A 208 -28.49 14.98 15.40
N GLY A 209 -28.41 15.89 14.44
CA GLY A 209 -29.18 17.14 14.44
C GLY A 209 -28.86 18.13 15.58
N LYS A 210 -27.72 17.97 16.27
CA LYS A 210 -27.29 18.96 17.28
C LYS A 210 -26.24 19.87 16.64
N TYR A 211 -26.59 21.17 16.59
CA TYR A 211 -25.66 22.25 16.33
C TYR A 211 -24.73 22.38 17.54
N GLU A 212 -23.49 21.96 17.42
CA GLU A 212 -22.46 22.50 18.29
C GLU A 212 -21.87 23.72 17.59
N ALA A 213 -22.42 24.87 17.95
CA ALA A 213 -21.82 26.14 17.65
C ALA A 213 -20.79 26.41 18.74
N ASP A 214 -19.56 26.03 18.54
CA ASP A 214 -18.46 26.57 19.33
C ASP A 214 -17.89 27.78 18.62
N CYS A 215 -18.21 28.89 19.27
CA CYS A 215 -17.77 30.27 19.00
C CYS A 215 -16.32 30.46 19.41
N TYR A 216 -15.61 31.28 18.61
CA TYR A 216 -14.45 32.13 18.85
C TYR A 216 -13.10 31.46 19.04
#